data_a3d095123fcdcbfa1f0a6801a5e14164
#
_entry.id   a3d095123fcdcbfa1f0a6801a5e14164
#
_cell.length_a   1.000
_cell.length_b   1.000
_cell.length_c   1.000
_cell.angle_alpha   90.00
_cell.angle_beta   90.00
_cell.angle_gamma   90.00
#
_symmetry.space_group_name_H-M   'P 1'
#
loop_
_entity.id
_entity.type
_entity.pdbx_description
1 polymer ?
#
loop_
_entity_poly.entity_id
_entity_poly.type
_entity_poly.pdbx_seq_one_letter_code
_entity_poly.pdbx_strand_id
1 'polypeptide(L)'
;MARKKNEMKAKEPVKLRFKKLSNANLSIYLDIYYKGKRYYEFLKLYLTPERFPEDRDKNRITLRLANSIKAQRIIDLQNEIYGVRMINGLGKKTLLEFLSELSTDKSAHGDKAYSLRLRSLANHLRDYMPQCLLKDIDTGFVKGFIAHLRKQPYLKSDFTIHGYYRLLNVTLNKAVKKGLILSNPCSLLDTDEKPHKPTSLRTYLTLEELKRLIRTDCVCPEVKKAFLFCCFCGLRISDLTALRWEDMQKEGNDKFRLQIIQRKTKEAIYLPLSEEAIKYLPARENENDNDRLGLIFHLPSLTIICQVLKGWTLAAGIKNKKVTFHVSRHCYLSFSLRTNDLQNLNLRQVTI
;
A
#
# COMPACT_ATOMS: atom_id res chain seq x y z
N MET A 1 -60.33 -38.50 -0.53
CA MET A 1 -59.14 -37.99 0.17
C MET A 1 -58.08 -37.58 -0.84
N ALA A 2 -57.88 -36.27 -1.10
CA ALA A 2 -56.95 -35.76 -2.08
C ALA A 2 -55.55 -35.68 -1.47
N ARG A 3 -54.54 -36.35 -2.05
CA ARG A 3 -53.14 -36.26 -1.63
C ARG A 3 -52.63 -34.83 -1.93
N LYS A 4 -52.21 -34.16 -0.85
CA LYS A 4 -51.47 -32.86 -0.95
C LYS A 4 -50.20 -33.10 -1.77
N LYS A 5 -50.10 -32.45 -2.96
CA LYS A 5 -48.88 -32.35 -3.73
C LYS A 5 -47.80 -31.64 -2.85
N ASN A 6 -46.70 -32.36 -2.54
CA ASN A 6 -45.52 -31.78 -1.96
C ASN A 6 -44.95 -30.78 -2.98
N GLU A 7 -45.11 -29.48 -2.75
CA GLU A 7 -44.37 -28.44 -3.42
C GLU A 7 -42.88 -28.63 -3.12
N MET A 8 -42.12 -29.04 -4.14
CA MET A 8 -40.65 -29.04 -4.01
C MET A 8 -40.20 -27.61 -3.81
N LYS A 9 -39.84 -27.26 -2.54
CA LYS A 9 -39.17 -26.01 -2.23
C LYS A 9 -37.84 -26.00 -2.96
N ALA A 10 -37.76 -25.26 -4.06
CA ALA A 10 -36.51 -25.03 -4.76
C ALA A 10 -35.46 -24.47 -3.77
N LYS A 11 -34.29 -25.11 -3.66
CA LYS A 11 -33.22 -24.64 -2.78
C LYS A 11 -32.78 -23.27 -3.27
N GLU A 12 -32.92 -22.26 -2.43
CA GLU A 12 -32.44 -20.91 -2.75
C GLU A 12 -30.94 -20.94 -3.08
N PRO A 13 -30.54 -20.42 -4.27
CA PRO A 13 -29.14 -20.45 -4.72
C PRO A 13 -28.25 -19.50 -3.93
N VAL A 14 -28.83 -18.49 -3.26
CA VAL A 14 -28.10 -17.49 -2.46
C VAL A 14 -28.67 -17.45 -1.06
N LYS A 15 -27.81 -17.66 -0.05
CA LYS A 15 -28.20 -17.60 1.38
C LYS A 15 -27.43 -16.52 2.09
N LEU A 16 -28.11 -15.76 2.95
CA LEU A 16 -27.47 -14.82 3.87
C LEU A 16 -26.91 -15.60 5.06
N ARG A 17 -25.66 -15.33 5.41
CA ARG A 17 -24.98 -15.95 6.55
C ARG A 17 -24.18 -14.93 7.36
N PHE A 18 -23.85 -15.32 8.59
CA PHE A 18 -23.19 -14.47 9.58
C PHE A 18 -21.92 -15.14 10.07
N LYS A 19 -20.85 -14.38 10.16
CA LYS A 19 -19.58 -14.79 10.78
C LYS A 19 -19.31 -13.92 12.00
N LYS A 20 -19.15 -14.55 13.17
CA LYS A 20 -18.81 -13.87 14.42
C LYS A 20 -17.38 -13.34 14.35
N LEU A 21 -17.18 -12.09 14.74
CA LEU A 21 -15.87 -11.43 14.84
C LEU A 21 -15.40 -11.37 16.30
N SER A 22 -14.11 -11.10 16.51
CA SER A 22 -13.50 -10.99 17.84
C SER A 22 -14.10 -9.88 18.72
N ASN A 23 -14.64 -8.83 18.10
CA ASN A 23 -15.32 -7.71 18.77
C ASN A 23 -16.82 -7.96 19.04
N ALA A 24 -17.26 -9.21 19.05
CA ALA A 24 -18.65 -9.63 19.20
C ALA A 24 -19.63 -9.17 18.08
N ASN A 25 -19.20 -8.46 17.06
CA ASN A 25 -20.01 -8.12 15.91
C ASN A 25 -20.19 -9.35 14.98
N LEU A 26 -21.25 -9.33 14.16
CA LEU A 26 -21.48 -10.34 13.14
C LEU A 26 -21.21 -9.73 11.75
N SER A 27 -20.25 -10.26 11.02
CA SER A 27 -20.04 -9.91 9.62
C SER A 27 -21.03 -10.66 8.73
N ILE A 28 -21.70 -9.95 7.82
CA ILE A 28 -22.69 -10.51 6.91
C ILE A 28 -22.02 -10.91 5.59
N TYR A 29 -22.34 -12.12 5.11
CA TYR A 29 -21.88 -12.59 3.81
C TYR A 29 -22.96 -13.41 3.09
N LEU A 30 -22.88 -13.48 1.78
CA LEU A 30 -23.71 -14.33 0.92
C LEU A 30 -22.99 -15.66 0.69
N ASP A 31 -23.73 -16.76 0.88
CA ASP A 31 -23.32 -18.11 0.55
C ASP A 31 -24.07 -18.48 -0.74
N ILE A 32 -23.35 -18.46 -1.86
CA ILE A 32 -23.88 -18.63 -3.21
C ILE A 32 -23.49 -20.00 -3.73
N TYR A 33 -24.49 -20.80 -4.13
CA TYR A 33 -24.28 -22.09 -4.79
C TYR A 33 -24.69 -22.00 -6.24
N TYR A 34 -23.73 -22.14 -7.16
CA TYR A 34 -23.95 -21.99 -8.58
C TYR A 34 -23.11 -22.97 -9.40
N LYS A 35 -23.73 -23.69 -10.36
CA LYS A 35 -23.07 -24.66 -11.25
C LYS A 35 -22.18 -25.67 -10.51
N GLY A 36 -22.66 -26.23 -9.40
CA GLY A 36 -21.92 -27.22 -8.61
C GLY A 36 -20.81 -26.67 -7.72
N LYS A 37 -20.55 -25.35 -7.76
CA LYS A 37 -19.53 -24.70 -6.94
C LYS A 37 -20.16 -23.76 -5.91
N ARG A 38 -19.45 -23.56 -4.80
CA ARG A 38 -19.89 -22.71 -3.70
C ARG A 38 -18.99 -21.49 -3.60
N TYR A 39 -19.60 -20.30 -3.47
CA TYR A 39 -18.91 -19.02 -3.41
C TYR A 39 -19.38 -18.23 -2.19
N TYR A 40 -18.50 -17.39 -1.63
CA TYR A 40 -18.82 -16.55 -0.51
C TYR A 40 -18.50 -15.09 -0.82
N GLU A 41 -19.52 -14.22 -0.70
CA GLU A 41 -19.38 -12.78 -0.92
C GLU A 41 -19.58 -12.02 0.40
N PHE A 42 -18.52 -11.44 0.94
CA PHE A 42 -18.58 -10.62 2.16
C PHE A 42 -19.08 -9.22 1.81
N LEU A 43 -20.21 -8.84 2.40
CA LEU A 43 -20.90 -7.59 2.08
C LEU A 43 -20.26 -6.36 2.75
N LYS A 44 -19.34 -6.57 3.70
CA LYS A 44 -18.78 -5.51 4.58
C LYS A 44 -19.86 -4.82 5.42
N LEU A 45 -20.95 -5.51 5.66
CA LEU A 45 -22.02 -5.10 6.55
C LEU A 45 -21.87 -5.87 7.87
N TYR A 46 -22.12 -5.17 8.98
CA TYR A 46 -21.89 -5.73 10.32
C TYR A 46 -23.13 -5.50 11.17
N LEU A 47 -23.49 -6.51 11.97
CA LEU A 47 -24.47 -6.36 13.02
C LEU A 47 -23.73 -6.19 14.35
N THR A 48 -24.16 -5.23 15.13
CA THR A 48 -23.63 -4.98 16.48
C THR A 48 -24.48 -5.71 17.53
N PRO A 49 -23.90 -6.08 18.70
CA PRO A 49 -24.69 -6.59 19.81
C PRO A 49 -25.76 -5.58 20.22
N GLU A 50 -26.99 -6.05 20.36
CA GLU A 50 -28.15 -5.21 20.72
C GLU A 50 -28.14 -4.89 22.21
N ARG A 51 -27.47 -3.81 22.59
CA ARG A 51 -27.44 -3.31 23.97
C ARG A 51 -28.47 -2.21 24.21
N PHE A 52 -28.77 -1.42 23.18
CA PHE A 52 -29.71 -0.31 23.20
C PHE A 52 -30.74 -0.42 22.08
N PRO A 53 -31.92 0.23 22.21
CA PRO A 53 -32.95 0.25 21.14
C PRO A 53 -32.42 0.72 19.80
N GLU A 54 -31.49 1.68 19.79
CA GLU A 54 -30.85 2.21 18.58
C GLU A 54 -30.00 1.15 17.82
N ASP A 55 -29.43 0.20 18.53
CA ASP A 55 -28.66 -0.90 17.91
C ASP A 55 -29.60 -1.82 17.11
N ARG A 56 -30.83 -2.05 17.60
CA ARG A 56 -31.84 -2.82 16.88
C ARG A 56 -32.26 -2.14 15.58
N ASP A 57 -32.44 -0.82 15.59
CA ASP A 57 -32.81 -0.08 14.40
C ASP A 57 -31.68 -0.09 13.37
N LYS A 58 -30.43 0.13 13.78
CA LYS A 58 -29.24 0.00 12.92
C LYS A 58 -29.13 -1.40 12.32
N ASN A 59 -29.28 -2.43 13.15
CA ASN A 59 -29.24 -3.83 12.70
C ASN A 59 -30.35 -4.12 11.71
N ARG A 60 -31.57 -3.62 11.94
CA ARG A 60 -32.72 -3.77 11.05
C ARG A 60 -32.47 -3.15 9.67
N ILE A 61 -31.90 -1.94 9.64
CA ILE A 61 -31.54 -1.23 8.38
C ILE A 61 -30.44 -2.04 7.65
N THR A 62 -29.42 -2.49 8.37
CA THR A 62 -28.32 -3.28 7.82
C THR A 62 -28.82 -4.61 7.23
N LEU A 63 -29.72 -5.29 7.91
CA LEU A 63 -30.34 -6.54 7.42
C LEU A 63 -31.23 -6.31 6.19
N ARG A 64 -31.98 -5.20 6.12
CA ARG A 64 -32.74 -4.82 4.93
C ARG A 64 -31.83 -4.61 3.73
N LEU A 65 -30.74 -3.88 3.92
CA LEU A 65 -29.75 -3.67 2.87
C LEU A 65 -29.10 -4.99 2.41
N ALA A 66 -28.73 -5.86 3.35
CA ALA A 66 -28.17 -7.18 3.04
C ALA A 66 -29.14 -8.06 2.24
N ASN A 67 -30.43 -8.03 2.61
CA ASN A 67 -31.48 -8.76 1.87
C ASN A 67 -31.75 -8.17 0.47
N SER A 68 -31.66 -6.86 0.29
CA SER A 68 -31.75 -6.21 -1.02
C SER A 68 -30.59 -6.66 -1.93
N ILE A 69 -29.35 -6.72 -1.40
CA ILE A 69 -28.19 -7.21 -2.13
C ILE A 69 -28.37 -8.70 -2.47
N LYS A 70 -28.87 -9.52 -1.53
CA LYS A 70 -29.21 -10.94 -1.79
C LYS A 70 -30.20 -11.09 -2.93
N ALA A 71 -31.28 -10.31 -2.93
CA ALA A 71 -32.31 -10.33 -3.98
C ALA A 71 -31.71 -9.97 -5.34
N GLN A 72 -30.87 -8.94 -5.42
CA GLN A 72 -30.18 -8.56 -6.64
C GLN A 72 -29.28 -9.68 -7.14
N ARG A 73 -28.54 -10.37 -6.26
CA ARG A 73 -27.70 -11.52 -6.64
C ARG A 73 -28.50 -12.70 -7.19
N ILE A 74 -29.69 -12.96 -6.65
CA ILE A 74 -30.59 -13.99 -7.19
C ILE A 74 -31.02 -13.64 -8.61
N ILE A 75 -31.39 -12.37 -8.85
CA ILE A 75 -31.75 -11.87 -10.18
C ILE A 75 -30.56 -11.97 -11.15
N ASP A 76 -29.37 -11.59 -10.72
CA ASP A 76 -28.15 -11.67 -11.53
C ASP A 76 -27.86 -13.13 -11.94
N LEU A 77 -27.98 -14.09 -11.02
CA LEU A 77 -27.83 -15.52 -11.29
C LEU A 77 -28.90 -16.06 -12.23
N GLN A 78 -30.16 -15.64 -12.05
CA GLN A 78 -31.24 -16.04 -12.95
C GLN A 78 -31.02 -15.47 -14.35
N ASN A 79 -30.58 -14.23 -14.48
CA ASN A 79 -30.26 -13.63 -15.78
C ASN A 79 -29.11 -14.37 -16.48
N GLU A 80 -28.13 -14.89 -15.73
CA GLU A 80 -27.07 -15.75 -16.27
C GLU A 80 -27.62 -17.12 -16.74
N ILE A 81 -28.56 -17.73 -15.99
CA ILE A 81 -29.19 -19.01 -16.33
C ILE A 81 -30.03 -18.89 -17.64
N TYR A 82 -30.74 -17.77 -17.82
CA TYR A 82 -31.60 -17.52 -18.97
C TYR A 82 -30.90 -16.80 -20.14
N GLY A 83 -29.59 -16.58 -20.07
CA GLY A 83 -28.81 -16.03 -21.19
C GLY A 83 -29.06 -14.53 -21.44
N VAL A 84 -29.73 -13.83 -20.53
CA VAL A 84 -30.12 -12.42 -20.71
C VAL A 84 -28.95 -11.45 -20.51
N ARG A 85 -27.87 -11.87 -19.85
CA ARG A 85 -26.55 -11.24 -19.92
C ARG A 85 -25.48 -12.31 -19.88
N MET A 86 -24.96 -12.64 -21.02
CA MET A 86 -23.62 -13.16 -21.07
C MET A 86 -22.73 -12.10 -20.43
N ILE A 87 -22.14 -12.41 -19.27
CA ILE A 87 -20.92 -11.73 -18.87
C ILE A 87 -19.91 -12.13 -19.94
N ASN A 88 -19.89 -11.36 -21.02
CA ASN A 88 -19.01 -11.58 -22.16
C ASN A 88 -17.58 -11.50 -21.64
N GLY A 89 -16.94 -12.65 -21.47
CA GLY A 89 -15.55 -12.73 -21.04
C GLY A 89 -15.23 -13.56 -19.79
N LEU A 90 -16.22 -14.00 -18.97
CA LEU A 90 -15.98 -14.83 -17.78
C LEU A 90 -15.31 -16.19 -18.05
N GLY A 91 -15.42 -16.70 -19.29
CA GLY A 91 -14.97 -18.05 -19.59
C GLY A 91 -13.56 -18.21 -20.16
N LYS A 92 -12.92 -17.15 -20.64
CA LYS A 92 -11.70 -17.29 -21.48
C LYS A 92 -10.50 -16.47 -21.04
N LYS A 93 -10.67 -15.47 -20.17
CA LYS A 93 -9.58 -14.56 -19.79
C LYS A 93 -8.67 -15.18 -18.76
N THR A 94 -7.38 -15.19 -19.03
CA THR A 94 -6.36 -15.63 -18.08
C THR A 94 -6.04 -14.53 -17.07
N LEU A 95 -5.49 -14.93 -15.91
CA LEU A 95 -4.99 -13.98 -14.91
C LEU A 95 -3.84 -13.11 -15.48
N LEU A 96 -2.99 -13.69 -16.33
CA LEU A 96 -1.88 -12.96 -16.95
C LEU A 96 -2.35 -11.89 -17.94
N GLU A 97 -3.35 -12.19 -18.78
CA GLU A 97 -3.95 -11.20 -19.68
C GLU A 97 -4.55 -10.04 -18.87
N PHE A 98 -5.26 -10.34 -17.80
CA PHE A 98 -5.85 -9.32 -16.94
C PHE A 98 -4.79 -8.44 -16.26
N LEU A 99 -3.69 -9.03 -15.77
CA LEU A 99 -2.56 -8.29 -15.21
C LEU A 99 -1.88 -7.41 -16.25
N SER A 100 -1.72 -7.90 -17.48
CA SER A 100 -1.15 -7.12 -18.59
C SER A 100 -1.98 -5.88 -18.89
N GLU A 101 -3.30 -6.02 -19.00
CA GLU A 101 -4.21 -4.88 -19.20
C GLU A 101 -4.11 -3.86 -18.06
N LEU A 102 -4.14 -4.34 -16.80
CA LEU A 102 -4.01 -3.44 -15.65
C LEU A 102 -2.65 -2.74 -15.62
N SER A 103 -1.58 -3.43 -16.04
CA SER A 103 -0.23 -2.86 -16.11
C SER A 103 -0.15 -1.76 -17.18
N THR A 104 -0.74 -1.99 -18.36
CA THR A 104 -0.79 -1.02 -19.46
C THR A 104 -1.62 0.20 -19.07
N ASP A 105 -2.81 -0.02 -18.51
CA ASP A 105 -3.70 1.04 -18.02
C ASP A 105 -2.97 1.93 -16.99
N LYS A 106 -2.31 1.33 -16.00
CA LYS A 106 -1.56 2.07 -14.98
C LYS A 106 -0.37 2.83 -15.54
N SER A 107 0.32 2.27 -16.53
CA SER A 107 1.42 2.95 -17.21
C SER A 107 0.93 4.17 -17.98
N ALA A 108 -0.20 4.06 -18.68
CA ALA A 108 -0.83 5.16 -19.41
C ALA A 108 -1.26 6.32 -18.49
N HIS A 109 -1.74 6.00 -17.28
CA HIS A 109 -2.09 6.99 -16.26
C HIS A 109 -0.90 7.49 -15.41
N GLY A 110 0.34 7.25 -15.85
CA GLY A 110 1.56 7.77 -15.19
C GLY A 110 2.05 6.99 -13.97
N ASP A 111 1.35 5.94 -13.51
CA ASP A 111 1.78 5.13 -12.36
C ASP A 111 2.72 3.99 -12.80
N LYS A 112 3.89 4.38 -13.32
CA LYS A 112 4.93 3.45 -13.82
C LYS A 112 5.39 2.47 -12.73
N ALA A 113 5.50 2.93 -11.48
CA ALA A 113 5.96 2.08 -10.38
C ALA A 113 4.98 0.95 -10.08
N TYR A 114 3.68 1.23 -10.08
CA TYR A 114 2.66 0.20 -9.89
C TYR A 114 2.59 -0.76 -11.08
N SER A 115 2.71 -0.24 -12.31
CA SER A 115 2.80 -1.05 -13.53
C SER A 115 3.97 -2.06 -13.46
N LEU A 116 5.17 -1.63 -13.04
CA LEU A 116 6.32 -2.52 -12.86
C LEU A 116 6.05 -3.61 -11.80
N ARG A 117 5.38 -3.28 -10.71
CA ARG A 117 5.00 -4.26 -9.69
C ARG A 117 4.01 -5.30 -10.22
N LEU A 118 3.03 -4.89 -11.05
CA LEU A 118 2.11 -5.82 -11.70
C LEU A 118 2.85 -6.76 -12.67
N ARG A 119 3.83 -6.25 -13.43
CA ARG A 119 4.67 -7.09 -14.30
C ARG A 119 5.51 -8.09 -13.50
N SER A 120 6.09 -7.66 -12.38
CA SER A 120 6.83 -8.56 -11.50
C SER A 120 5.94 -9.67 -10.94
N LEU A 121 4.71 -9.36 -10.51
CA LEU A 121 3.71 -10.36 -10.12
C LEU A 121 3.38 -11.31 -11.26
N ALA A 122 3.18 -10.78 -12.47
CA ALA A 122 2.89 -11.59 -13.66
C ALA A 122 4.01 -12.58 -13.99
N ASN A 123 5.29 -12.20 -13.79
CA ASN A 123 6.42 -13.12 -13.98
C ASN A 123 6.33 -14.30 -13.02
N HIS A 124 6.12 -14.07 -11.71
CA HIS A 124 5.97 -15.18 -10.75
C HIS A 124 4.75 -16.06 -11.04
N LEU A 125 3.65 -15.48 -11.51
CA LEU A 125 2.45 -16.26 -11.89
C LEU A 125 2.67 -17.06 -13.18
N ARG A 126 3.47 -16.55 -14.11
CA ARG A 126 3.86 -17.28 -15.31
C ARG A 126 4.69 -18.52 -14.99
N ASP A 127 5.60 -18.40 -14.02
CA ASP A 127 6.40 -19.51 -13.54
C ASP A 127 5.59 -20.53 -12.72
N TYR A 128 4.50 -20.07 -12.09
CA TYR A 128 3.63 -20.91 -11.27
C TYR A 128 2.55 -21.63 -12.10
N MET A 129 1.72 -20.87 -12.83
CA MET A 129 0.59 -21.40 -13.61
C MET A 129 0.20 -20.44 -14.75
N PRO A 130 0.87 -20.52 -15.92
CA PRO A 130 0.71 -19.53 -16.99
C PRO A 130 -0.69 -19.47 -17.62
N GLN A 131 -1.40 -20.60 -17.67
CA GLN A 131 -2.71 -20.72 -18.36
C GLN A 131 -3.90 -20.65 -17.39
N CYS A 132 -3.71 -20.14 -16.18
CA CYS A 132 -4.78 -20.06 -15.19
C CYS A 132 -5.86 -19.07 -15.65
N LEU A 133 -7.08 -19.56 -15.85
CA LEU A 133 -8.23 -18.72 -16.14
C LEU A 133 -8.72 -18.06 -14.84
N LEU A 134 -9.20 -16.81 -14.97
CA LEU A 134 -9.73 -16.07 -13.80
C LEU A 134 -10.84 -16.81 -13.06
N LYS A 135 -11.70 -17.54 -13.78
CA LYS A 135 -12.80 -18.33 -13.22
C LYS A 135 -12.34 -19.53 -12.38
N ASP A 136 -11.11 -20.02 -12.63
CA ASP A 136 -10.59 -21.24 -12.01
C ASP A 136 -9.72 -20.93 -10.79
N ILE A 137 -9.53 -19.65 -10.47
CA ILE A 137 -8.78 -19.21 -9.28
C ILE A 137 -9.63 -19.48 -8.04
N ASP A 138 -9.18 -20.42 -7.21
CA ASP A 138 -9.76 -20.77 -5.92
C ASP A 138 -8.76 -20.53 -4.77
N THR A 139 -9.14 -20.91 -3.55
CA THR A 139 -8.27 -20.83 -2.37
C THR A 139 -7.04 -21.73 -2.50
N GLY A 140 -7.17 -22.89 -3.16
CA GLY A 140 -6.06 -23.81 -3.43
C GLY A 140 -5.01 -23.17 -4.31
N PHE A 141 -5.42 -22.47 -5.38
CA PHE A 141 -4.52 -21.69 -6.23
C PHE A 141 -3.75 -20.65 -5.42
N VAL A 142 -4.43 -19.89 -4.56
CA VAL A 142 -3.77 -18.82 -3.78
C VAL A 142 -2.76 -19.41 -2.77
N LYS A 143 -3.12 -20.49 -2.06
CA LYS A 143 -2.21 -21.19 -1.15
C LYS A 143 -1.00 -21.78 -1.90
N GLY A 144 -1.23 -22.41 -3.03
CA GLY A 144 -0.17 -22.94 -3.89
C GLY A 144 0.78 -21.85 -4.41
N PHE A 145 0.25 -20.70 -4.80
CA PHE A 145 1.06 -19.55 -5.22
C PHE A 145 1.91 -19.01 -4.08
N ILE A 146 1.37 -18.88 -2.85
CA ILE A 146 2.15 -18.47 -1.68
C ILE A 146 3.29 -19.48 -1.42
N ALA A 147 2.99 -20.78 -1.48
CA ALA A 147 4.01 -21.83 -1.32
C ALA A 147 5.07 -21.78 -2.42
N HIS A 148 4.66 -21.52 -3.68
CA HIS A 148 5.59 -21.33 -4.79
C HIS A 148 6.54 -20.15 -4.55
N LEU A 149 6.02 -18.99 -4.10
CA LEU A 149 6.87 -17.82 -3.77
C LEU A 149 7.87 -18.13 -2.66
N ARG A 150 7.49 -18.89 -1.63
CA ARG A 150 8.38 -19.30 -0.52
C ARG A 150 9.53 -20.23 -0.98
N LYS A 151 9.32 -20.99 -2.03
CA LYS A 151 10.34 -21.89 -2.60
C LYS A 151 11.38 -21.15 -3.45
N GLN A 152 11.14 -19.89 -3.83
CA GLN A 152 12.08 -19.15 -4.68
C GLN A 152 13.32 -18.72 -3.88
N PRO A 153 14.54 -19.14 -4.27
CA PRO A 153 15.76 -18.92 -3.48
C PRO A 153 16.14 -17.43 -3.36
N TYR A 154 15.65 -16.59 -4.28
CA TYR A 154 15.89 -15.16 -4.29
C TYR A 154 14.84 -14.35 -3.50
N LEU A 155 13.70 -14.95 -3.12
CA LEU A 155 12.67 -14.31 -2.31
C LEU A 155 12.84 -14.63 -0.81
N LYS A 156 13.93 -14.12 -0.22
CA LYS A 156 14.28 -14.40 1.18
C LYS A 156 13.44 -13.62 2.21
N SER A 157 12.66 -12.64 1.78
CA SER A 157 11.94 -11.76 2.70
C SER A 157 10.44 -12.03 2.70
N ASP A 158 9.89 -12.38 3.85
CA ASP A 158 8.44 -12.52 4.07
C ASP A 158 7.69 -11.23 3.73
N PHE A 159 8.32 -10.07 3.90
CA PHE A 159 7.76 -8.78 3.49
C PHE A 159 7.49 -8.73 1.98
N THR A 160 8.39 -9.29 1.17
CA THR A 160 8.22 -9.36 -0.28
C THR A 160 7.10 -10.32 -0.67
N ILE A 161 7.05 -11.49 -0.03
CA ILE A 161 5.98 -12.50 -0.25
C ILE A 161 4.62 -11.92 0.12
N HIS A 162 4.52 -11.28 1.29
CA HIS A 162 3.31 -10.55 1.69
C HIS A 162 2.94 -9.45 0.68
N GLY A 163 3.93 -8.74 0.12
CA GLY A 163 3.74 -7.74 -0.91
C GLY A 163 3.10 -8.29 -2.19
N TYR A 164 3.56 -9.45 -2.69
CA TYR A 164 2.98 -10.14 -3.85
C TYR A 164 1.57 -10.66 -3.56
N TYR A 165 1.36 -11.30 -2.40
CA TYR A 165 0.03 -11.72 -1.98
C TYR A 165 -0.96 -10.55 -1.94
N ARG A 166 -0.57 -9.43 -1.32
CA ARG A 166 -1.40 -8.22 -1.27
C ARG A 166 -1.71 -7.69 -2.67
N LEU A 167 -0.75 -7.71 -3.58
CA LEU A 167 -0.95 -7.25 -4.95
C LEU A 167 -1.90 -8.18 -5.72
N LEU A 168 -1.78 -9.50 -5.55
CA LEU A 168 -2.73 -10.49 -6.11
C LEU A 168 -4.13 -10.24 -5.55
N ASN A 169 -4.28 -10.07 -4.24
CA ASN A 169 -5.55 -9.78 -3.60
C ASN A 169 -6.22 -8.51 -4.17
N VAL A 170 -5.45 -7.42 -4.34
CA VAL A 170 -5.96 -6.18 -4.96
C VAL A 170 -6.34 -6.41 -6.42
N THR A 171 -5.59 -7.21 -7.17
CA THR A 171 -5.89 -7.57 -8.56
C THR A 171 -7.20 -8.35 -8.67
N LEU A 172 -7.39 -9.37 -7.83
CA LEU A 172 -8.62 -10.16 -7.80
C LEU A 172 -9.84 -9.33 -7.35
N ASN A 173 -9.68 -8.40 -6.41
CA ASN A 173 -10.75 -7.45 -6.07
C ASN A 173 -11.15 -6.56 -7.26
N LYS A 174 -10.20 -6.18 -8.12
CA LYS A 174 -10.52 -5.46 -9.36
C LYS A 174 -11.23 -6.35 -10.38
N ALA A 175 -10.87 -7.63 -10.44
CA ALA A 175 -11.55 -8.60 -11.27
C ALA A 175 -13.02 -8.79 -10.83
N VAL A 176 -13.28 -8.86 -9.52
CA VAL A 176 -14.65 -8.88 -8.97
C VAL A 176 -15.41 -7.60 -9.35
N LYS A 177 -14.81 -6.41 -9.17
CA LYS A 177 -15.45 -5.13 -9.53
C LYS A 177 -15.78 -5.02 -11.03
N LYS A 178 -14.97 -5.64 -11.88
CA LYS A 178 -15.21 -5.72 -13.33
C LYS A 178 -16.18 -6.85 -13.73
N GLY A 179 -16.69 -7.62 -12.77
CA GLY A 179 -17.58 -8.75 -13.02
C GLY A 179 -16.90 -9.95 -13.69
N LEU A 180 -15.57 -10.04 -13.66
CA LEU A 180 -14.80 -11.14 -14.28
C LEU A 180 -14.76 -12.39 -13.40
N ILE A 181 -14.92 -12.25 -12.09
CA ILE A 181 -15.08 -13.33 -11.10
C ILE A 181 -16.14 -12.94 -10.08
N LEU A 182 -16.80 -13.91 -9.49
CA LEU A 182 -17.90 -13.67 -8.54
C LEU A 182 -17.41 -13.23 -7.17
N SER A 183 -16.31 -13.81 -6.71
CA SER A 183 -15.73 -13.50 -5.39
C SER A 183 -14.21 -13.59 -5.43
N ASN A 184 -13.57 -12.92 -4.49
CA ASN A 184 -12.12 -12.99 -4.35
C ASN A 184 -11.72 -14.13 -3.39
N PRO A 185 -11.03 -15.19 -3.88
CA PRO A 185 -10.63 -16.33 -3.04
C PRO A 185 -9.65 -15.94 -1.92
N CYS A 186 -8.87 -14.85 -2.07
CA CYS A 186 -8.01 -14.37 -0.98
C CYS A 186 -8.79 -13.94 0.27
N SER A 187 -10.07 -13.58 0.15
CA SER A 187 -10.89 -13.20 1.29
C SER A 187 -11.36 -14.41 2.12
N LEU A 188 -11.32 -15.60 1.53
CA LEU A 188 -11.74 -16.86 2.16
C LEU A 188 -10.63 -17.54 2.95
N LEU A 189 -9.37 -17.14 2.75
CA LEU A 189 -8.23 -17.65 3.50
C LEU A 189 -8.34 -17.27 4.97
N ASP A 190 -7.98 -18.18 5.84
CA ASP A 190 -7.84 -17.92 7.28
C ASP A 190 -6.60 -17.04 7.55
N THR A 191 -6.51 -16.47 8.74
CA THR A 191 -5.46 -15.51 9.07
C THR A 191 -4.07 -16.15 9.06
N ASP A 192 -3.97 -17.40 9.52
CA ASP A 192 -2.74 -18.21 9.55
C ASP A 192 -2.29 -18.69 8.16
N GLU A 193 -3.21 -18.79 7.22
CA GLU A 193 -2.92 -19.15 5.82
C GLU A 193 -2.36 -17.98 5.00
N LYS A 194 -2.60 -16.74 5.46
CA LYS A 194 -2.09 -15.53 4.80
C LYS A 194 -0.63 -15.29 5.16
N PRO A 195 0.19 -14.80 4.24
CA PRO A 195 1.54 -14.37 4.59
C PRO A 195 1.47 -13.25 5.63
N HIS A 196 2.14 -13.43 6.76
CA HIS A 196 2.22 -12.39 7.77
C HIS A 196 3.01 -11.18 7.23
N LYS A 197 2.54 -9.98 7.59
CA LYS A 197 3.34 -8.77 7.40
C LYS A 197 4.37 -8.73 8.52
N PRO A 198 5.67 -8.92 8.23
CA PRO A 198 6.68 -8.86 9.28
C PRO A 198 6.71 -7.46 9.89
N THR A 199 6.86 -7.40 11.20
CA THR A 199 7.13 -6.14 11.90
C THR A 199 8.56 -5.73 11.61
N SER A 200 8.75 -4.60 10.93
CA SER A 200 10.08 -4.07 10.69
C SER A 200 10.43 -3.01 11.72
N LEU A 201 11.52 -3.19 12.44
CA LEU A 201 12.10 -2.12 13.25
C LEU A 201 12.70 -1.07 12.32
N ARG A 202 12.31 0.18 12.53
CA ARG A 202 12.84 1.29 11.74
C ARG A 202 14.28 1.57 12.17
N THR A 203 15.20 1.49 11.21
CA THR A 203 16.60 1.85 11.44
C THR A 203 16.72 3.37 11.48
N TYR A 204 17.41 3.88 12.51
CA TYR A 204 17.83 5.27 12.62
C TYR A 204 19.26 5.34 13.16
N LEU A 205 19.93 6.46 12.96
CA LEU A 205 21.24 6.73 13.53
C LEU A 205 21.07 7.33 14.94
N THR A 206 21.87 6.85 15.89
CA THR A 206 21.97 7.51 17.19
C THR A 206 22.69 8.85 17.04
N LEU A 207 22.59 9.71 18.04
CA LEU A 207 23.29 11.01 18.02
C LEU A 207 24.81 10.84 17.88
N GLU A 208 25.39 9.84 18.56
CA GLU A 208 26.83 9.54 18.48
C GLU A 208 27.23 8.98 17.11
N GLU A 209 26.38 8.16 16.49
CA GLU A 209 26.62 7.70 15.11
C GLU A 209 26.52 8.86 14.11
N LEU A 210 25.57 9.78 14.29
CA LEU A 210 25.45 10.96 13.45
C LEU A 210 26.65 11.89 13.61
N LYS A 211 27.14 12.14 14.84
CA LYS A 211 28.35 12.92 15.08
C LYS A 211 29.57 12.31 14.40
N ARG A 212 29.75 10.98 14.50
CA ARG A 212 30.85 10.28 13.78
C ARG A 212 30.70 10.47 12.28
N LEU A 213 29.50 10.30 11.75
CA LEU A 213 29.23 10.46 10.32
C LEU A 213 29.56 11.89 9.85
N ILE A 214 29.18 12.92 10.60
CA ILE A 214 29.50 14.32 10.30
C ILE A 214 31.02 14.55 10.21
N ARG A 215 31.79 13.95 11.14
CA ARG A 215 33.26 14.10 11.19
C ARG A 215 33.99 13.31 10.11
N THR A 216 33.35 12.30 9.54
CA THR A 216 33.95 11.43 8.50
C THR A 216 33.81 12.08 7.12
N ASP A 217 34.88 12.06 6.32
CA ASP A 217 34.84 12.55 4.96
C ASP A 217 34.00 11.65 4.07
N CYS A 218 33.31 12.28 3.12
CA CYS A 218 32.45 11.62 2.16
C CYS A 218 32.95 11.90 0.74
N VAL A 219 33.05 10.86 -0.05
CA VAL A 219 33.50 10.95 -1.46
C VAL A 219 32.66 11.94 -2.29
N CYS A 220 31.39 12.13 -1.91
CA CYS A 220 30.51 13.08 -2.57
C CYS A 220 29.94 14.08 -1.52
N PRO A 221 30.51 15.29 -1.43
CA PRO A 221 30.09 16.33 -0.49
C PRO A 221 28.60 16.70 -0.63
N GLU A 222 28.08 16.72 -1.85
CA GLU A 222 26.67 17.02 -2.10
C GLU A 222 25.74 15.99 -1.46
N VAL A 223 26.06 14.69 -1.57
CA VAL A 223 25.29 13.62 -0.90
C VAL A 223 25.38 13.75 0.62
N LYS A 224 26.56 14.11 1.15
CA LYS A 224 26.76 14.35 2.58
C LYS A 224 25.87 15.49 3.07
N LYS A 225 25.95 16.68 2.44
CA LYS A 225 25.13 17.85 2.78
C LYS A 225 23.63 17.51 2.71
N ALA A 226 23.19 16.93 1.61
CA ALA A 226 21.79 16.57 1.39
C ALA A 226 21.25 15.55 2.43
N PHE A 227 22.04 14.54 2.78
CA PHE A 227 21.67 13.55 3.79
C PHE A 227 21.55 14.18 5.18
N LEU A 228 22.54 14.99 5.56
CA LEU A 228 22.54 15.68 6.86
C LEU A 228 21.41 16.71 6.93
N PHE A 229 21.19 17.48 5.88
CA PHE A 229 20.03 18.37 5.78
C PHE A 229 18.72 17.60 6.06
N CYS A 230 18.53 16.43 5.42
CA CYS A 230 17.35 15.61 5.67
C CYS A 230 17.28 15.00 7.09
N CYS A 231 18.41 14.82 7.78
CA CYS A 231 18.41 14.41 9.17
C CYS A 231 17.80 15.47 10.10
N PHE A 232 17.80 16.74 9.69
CA PHE A 232 17.30 17.87 10.47
C PHE A 232 15.99 18.50 9.95
N CYS A 233 15.54 18.12 8.73
CA CYS A 233 14.29 18.61 8.17
C CYS A 233 13.28 17.51 7.82
N GLY A 234 13.70 16.24 7.77
CA GLY A 234 12.82 15.10 7.56
C GLY A 234 12.21 14.94 6.15
N LEU A 235 12.75 15.61 5.13
CA LEU A 235 12.26 15.49 3.75
C LEU A 235 12.48 14.09 3.16
N ARG A 236 11.61 13.68 2.24
CA ARG A 236 11.85 12.49 1.41
C ARG A 236 12.85 12.82 0.32
N ILE A 237 13.65 11.82 -0.10
CA ILE A 237 14.61 11.99 -1.21
C ILE A 237 13.94 12.51 -2.49
N SER A 238 12.71 12.08 -2.78
CA SER A 238 11.95 12.55 -3.95
C SER A 238 11.61 14.04 -3.89
N ASP A 239 11.38 14.56 -2.70
CA ASP A 239 11.03 15.96 -2.48
C ASP A 239 12.32 16.79 -2.47
N LEU A 240 13.38 16.27 -1.82
CA LEU A 240 14.70 16.90 -1.80
C LEU A 240 15.32 17.09 -3.19
N THR A 241 15.27 16.04 -4.06
CA THR A 241 15.80 16.11 -5.43
C THR A 241 15.07 17.10 -6.34
N ALA A 242 13.91 17.58 -5.90
CA ALA A 242 13.13 18.57 -6.62
C ALA A 242 13.11 19.93 -5.93
N LEU A 243 13.75 20.03 -4.77
CA LEU A 243 13.74 21.22 -3.94
C LEU A 243 14.48 22.36 -4.62
N ARG A 244 13.82 23.52 -4.71
CA ARG A 244 14.31 24.72 -5.38
C ARG A 244 14.51 25.86 -4.39
N TRP A 245 15.31 26.84 -4.75
CA TRP A 245 15.50 28.03 -3.94
C TRP A 245 14.21 28.85 -3.79
N GLU A 246 13.31 28.81 -4.76
CA GLU A 246 11.97 29.42 -4.66
C GLU A 246 11.07 28.82 -3.59
N ASP A 247 11.28 27.55 -3.26
CA ASP A 247 10.54 26.85 -2.20
C ASP A 247 10.94 27.30 -0.79
N MET A 248 12.06 28.05 -0.67
CA MET A 248 12.58 28.52 0.60
C MET A 248 12.17 29.98 0.84
N GLN A 249 11.42 30.21 1.90
CA GLN A 249 10.93 31.51 2.30
C GLN A 249 11.62 31.98 3.57
N LYS A 250 12.02 33.25 3.62
CA LYS A 250 12.54 33.91 4.82
C LYS A 250 11.37 34.44 5.64
N GLU A 251 11.29 34.02 6.90
CA GLU A 251 10.35 34.51 7.91
C GLU A 251 11.11 35.39 8.89
N GLY A 252 11.03 36.68 8.89
CA GLY A 252 11.65 37.60 9.86
C GLY A 252 12.88 37.06 10.61
N ASN A 253 13.68 37.82 11.23
CA ASN A 253 14.79 37.42 12.14
C ASN A 253 15.56 36.14 11.70
N ASP A 254 15.94 36.02 10.42
CA ASP A 254 16.77 34.95 9.85
C ASP A 254 16.20 33.52 9.99
N LYS A 255 14.92 33.38 10.23
CA LYS A 255 14.25 32.09 10.18
C LYS A 255 13.84 31.76 8.75
N PHE A 256 14.01 30.49 8.36
CA PHE A 256 13.63 29.99 7.06
C PHE A 256 12.58 28.88 7.18
N ARG A 257 11.69 28.82 6.22
CA ARG A 257 10.74 27.71 6.04
C ARG A 257 10.74 27.23 4.60
N LEU A 258 10.41 25.96 4.42
CA LEU A 258 10.13 25.37 3.13
C LEU A 258 8.62 25.33 2.90
N GLN A 259 8.20 25.74 1.71
CA GLN A 259 6.81 25.58 1.24
C GLN A 259 6.84 24.72 -0.02
N ILE A 260 6.49 23.44 0.11
CA ILE A 260 6.56 22.49 -0.99
C ILE A 260 5.28 21.67 -1.10
N ILE A 261 4.99 21.18 -2.32
CA ILE A 261 3.98 20.16 -2.55
C ILE A 261 4.69 18.82 -2.62
N GLN A 262 4.41 17.94 -1.66
CA GLN A 262 5.02 16.61 -1.61
C GLN A 262 4.71 15.81 -2.87
N ARG A 263 5.74 15.26 -3.54
CA ARG A 263 5.58 14.48 -4.77
C ARG A 263 4.71 13.23 -4.58
N LYS A 264 4.82 12.58 -3.42
CA LYS A 264 4.15 11.31 -3.14
C LYS A 264 2.69 11.48 -2.71
N THR A 265 2.40 12.42 -1.81
CA THR A 265 1.06 12.60 -1.23
C THR A 265 0.26 13.71 -1.92
N LYS A 266 0.93 14.58 -2.69
CA LYS A 266 0.36 15.77 -3.33
C LYS A 266 -0.18 16.81 -2.33
N GLU A 267 0.27 16.74 -1.08
CA GLU A 267 -0.10 17.67 -0.02
C GLU A 267 0.91 18.81 0.06
N ALA A 268 0.43 20.02 0.30
CA ALA A 268 1.28 21.16 0.60
C ALA A 268 1.77 21.03 2.05
N ILE A 269 3.07 21.21 2.25
CA ILE A 269 3.67 21.25 3.60
C ILE A 269 4.43 22.56 3.78
N TYR A 270 4.37 23.07 5.01
CA TYR A 270 5.11 24.21 5.51
C TYR A 270 6.05 23.69 6.58
N LEU A 271 7.35 23.66 6.30
CA LEU A 271 8.34 23.05 7.15
C LEU A 271 9.33 24.14 7.63
N PRO A 272 9.29 24.56 8.90
CA PRO A 272 10.31 25.45 9.45
C PRO A 272 11.66 24.72 9.47
N LEU A 273 12.73 25.41 9.08
CA LEU A 273 14.09 24.88 9.11
C LEU A 273 14.75 25.22 10.44
N SER A 274 15.38 24.21 11.04
CA SER A 274 16.25 24.42 12.20
C SER A 274 17.58 25.04 11.75
N GLU A 275 18.28 25.71 12.68
CA GLU A 275 19.62 26.24 12.43
C GLU A 275 20.59 25.15 11.96
N GLU A 276 20.45 23.94 12.54
CA GLU A 276 21.23 22.78 12.13
C GLU A 276 20.97 22.38 10.68
N ALA A 277 19.72 22.44 10.21
CA ALA A 277 19.39 22.15 8.82
C ALA A 277 20.03 23.18 7.89
N ILE A 278 19.98 24.46 8.26
CA ILE A 278 20.52 25.56 7.46
C ILE A 278 22.04 25.41 7.24
N LYS A 279 22.79 24.90 8.23
CA LYS A 279 24.25 24.65 8.11
C LYS A 279 24.63 23.71 6.95
N TYR A 280 23.71 22.86 6.51
CA TYR A 280 23.95 21.90 5.43
C TYR A 280 23.36 22.32 4.08
N LEU A 281 22.81 23.52 3.99
CA LEU A 281 22.48 24.10 2.69
C LEU A 281 23.76 24.41 1.90
N PRO A 282 23.79 24.16 0.59
CA PRO A 282 24.89 24.63 -0.25
C PRO A 282 24.93 26.16 -0.25
N ALA A 283 26.13 26.73 -0.45
CA ALA A 283 26.24 28.15 -0.68
C ALA A 283 25.50 28.52 -1.97
N ARG A 284 24.77 29.61 -1.96
CA ARG A 284 24.13 30.14 -3.14
C ARG A 284 25.17 30.90 -3.97
N GLU A 285 25.50 30.41 -5.15
CA GLU A 285 26.61 30.95 -5.96
C GLU A 285 26.33 32.33 -6.55
N ASN A 286 25.05 32.67 -6.78
CA ASN A 286 24.67 34.02 -7.28
C ASN A 286 23.33 34.46 -6.68
N GLU A 287 23.26 35.69 -6.19
CA GLU A 287 22.02 36.31 -5.71
C GLU A 287 21.12 36.86 -6.82
N ASN A 288 21.48 36.69 -8.08
CA ASN A 288 20.72 37.19 -9.22
C ASN A 288 19.38 36.47 -9.35
N ASP A 289 18.33 37.20 -9.66
CA ASP A 289 16.92 36.74 -9.70
C ASP A 289 16.67 35.46 -10.53
N ASN A 290 17.51 35.16 -11.50
CA ASN A 290 17.41 33.97 -12.35
C ASN A 290 17.77 32.66 -11.62
N ASP A 291 18.47 32.70 -10.47
CA ASP A 291 18.92 31.52 -9.76
C ASP A 291 17.90 31.03 -8.70
N ARG A 292 16.82 31.78 -8.48
CA ARG A 292 15.70 31.34 -7.62
C ARG A 292 15.01 30.08 -8.12
N LEU A 293 15.04 29.83 -9.43
CA LEU A 293 14.46 28.66 -10.08
C LEU A 293 15.38 27.43 -10.02
N GLY A 294 16.64 27.57 -9.60
CA GLY A 294 17.62 26.52 -9.54
C GLY A 294 17.34 25.48 -8.42
N LEU A 295 17.82 24.25 -8.62
CA LEU A 295 17.78 23.21 -7.59
C LEU A 295 18.73 23.56 -6.44
N ILE A 296 18.31 23.31 -5.18
CA ILE A 296 19.19 23.48 -4.00
C ILE A 296 20.28 22.40 -3.97
N PHE A 297 19.93 21.15 -4.33
CA PHE A 297 20.87 20.03 -4.33
C PHE A 297 20.97 19.38 -5.72
N HIS A 298 22.19 19.28 -6.25
CA HIS A 298 22.50 18.58 -7.49
C HIS A 298 22.96 17.15 -7.20
N LEU A 299 21.99 16.26 -6.98
CA LEU A 299 22.27 14.89 -6.55
C LEU A 299 22.45 13.94 -7.74
N PRO A 300 23.41 12.99 -7.65
CA PRO A 300 23.55 11.93 -8.64
C PRO A 300 22.37 10.95 -8.58
N SER A 301 22.39 9.92 -9.43
CA SER A 301 21.35 8.89 -9.44
C SER A 301 21.21 8.18 -8.08
N LEU A 302 20.01 7.67 -7.78
CA LEU A 302 19.74 6.96 -6.51
C LEU A 302 20.70 5.77 -6.28
N THR A 303 21.15 5.11 -7.33
CA THR A 303 22.12 4.02 -7.25
C THR A 303 23.45 4.53 -6.72
N ILE A 304 23.95 5.63 -7.26
CA ILE A 304 25.20 6.26 -6.79
C ILE A 304 25.04 6.75 -5.37
N ILE A 305 23.93 7.42 -5.02
CA ILE A 305 23.63 7.85 -3.65
C ILE A 305 23.72 6.67 -2.69
N CYS A 306 23.11 5.53 -3.01
CA CYS A 306 23.16 4.33 -2.17
C CYS A 306 24.57 3.79 -1.99
N GLN A 307 25.41 3.81 -3.04
CA GLN A 307 26.81 3.38 -2.98
C GLN A 307 27.63 4.33 -2.10
N VAL A 308 27.49 5.63 -2.31
CA VAL A 308 28.18 6.68 -1.50
C VAL A 308 27.81 6.55 -0.03
N LEU A 309 26.52 6.43 0.29
CA LEU A 309 26.05 6.27 1.68
C LEU A 309 26.62 5.01 2.32
N LYS A 310 26.67 3.89 1.57
CA LYS A 310 27.25 2.63 2.07
C LYS A 310 28.75 2.79 2.39
N GLY A 311 29.53 3.39 1.51
CA GLY A 311 30.96 3.64 1.74
C GLY A 311 31.20 4.59 2.90
N TRP A 312 30.48 5.70 2.94
CA TRP A 312 30.60 6.72 3.97
C TRP A 312 30.24 6.23 5.37
N THR A 313 29.13 5.47 5.48
CA THR A 313 28.72 4.88 6.77
C THR A 313 29.68 3.83 7.27
N LEU A 314 30.28 3.04 6.36
CA LEU A 314 31.31 2.05 6.68
C LEU A 314 32.58 2.76 7.19
N ALA A 315 33.01 3.84 6.53
CA ALA A 315 34.17 4.66 6.94
C ALA A 315 33.94 5.29 8.32
N ALA A 316 32.69 5.70 8.64
CA ALA A 316 32.30 6.21 9.95
C ALA A 316 32.18 5.13 11.04
N GLY A 317 32.50 3.87 10.74
CA GLY A 317 32.43 2.75 11.69
C GLY A 317 31.00 2.28 12.00
N ILE A 318 30.01 2.60 11.15
CA ILE A 318 28.60 2.19 11.32
C ILE A 318 28.40 0.90 10.52
N LYS A 319 28.75 -0.26 11.12
CA LYS A 319 28.74 -1.57 10.44
C LYS A 319 27.42 -2.34 10.57
N ASN A 320 26.68 -2.10 11.65
CA ASN A 320 25.50 -2.91 12.04
C ASN A 320 24.17 -2.39 11.50
N LYS A 321 24.18 -1.34 10.67
CA LYS A 321 23.00 -0.68 10.14
C LYS A 321 23.09 -0.49 8.64
N LYS A 322 22.06 -0.92 7.91
CA LYS A 322 21.92 -0.56 6.49
C LYS A 322 21.37 0.85 6.40
N VAL A 323 22.24 1.83 6.21
CA VAL A 323 21.85 3.22 6.05
C VAL A 323 21.49 3.51 4.59
N THR A 324 20.26 3.91 4.38
CA THR A 324 19.74 4.41 3.11
C THR A 324 19.30 5.87 3.30
N PHE A 325 19.04 6.58 2.22
CA PHE A 325 18.61 7.97 2.35
C PHE A 325 17.33 8.12 3.21
N HIS A 326 16.46 7.12 3.22
CA HIS A 326 15.25 7.13 4.05
C HIS A 326 15.53 7.10 5.56
N VAL A 327 16.71 6.63 5.95
CA VAL A 327 17.15 6.62 7.36
C VAL A 327 17.30 8.05 7.90
N SER A 328 17.68 9.04 7.08
CA SER A 328 17.76 10.44 7.51
C SER A 328 16.41 10.96 8.06
N ARG A 329 15.30 10.58 7.40
CA ARG A 329 13.96 10.94 7.87
C ARG A 329 13.59 10.24 9.19
N HIS A 330 14.06 9.02 9.42
CA HIS A 330 13.88 8.34 10.72
C HIS A 330 14.72 8.99 11.81
N CYS A 331 15.91 9.49 11.48
CA CYS A 331 16.72 10.28 12.41
C CYS A 331 15.99 11.55 12.83
N TYR A 332 15.45 12.32 11.89
CA TYR A 332 14.64 13.49 12.17
C TYR A 332 13.53 13.20 13.17
N LEU A 333 12.72 12.18 12.90
CA LEU A 333 11.63 11.78 13.80
C LEU A 333 12.14 11.37 15.20
N SER A 334 13.28 10.64 15.27
CA SER A 334 13.87 10.21 16.54
C SER A 334 14.42 11.39 17.35
N PHE A 335 15.01 12.39 16.71
CA PHE A 335 15.56 13.56 17.37
C PHE A 335 14.45 14.53 17.81
N SER A 336 13.44 14.75 16.98
CA SER A 336 12.30 15.60 17.31
C SER A 336 11.49 15.10 18.52
N LEU A 337 11.45 13.78 18.73
CA LEU A 337 10.77 13.20 19.90
C LEU A 337 11.58 13.28 21.20
N ARG A 338 12.90 13.49 21.11
CA ARG A 338 13.78 13.57 22.30
C ARG A 338 13.96 14.99 22.84
N THR A 339 13.79 15.98 21.99
CA THR A 339 13.75 17.37 22.42
C THR A 339 12.35 17.67 22.94
N ASN A 340 12.21 18.01 24.23
CA ASN A 340 10.94 18.38 24.89
C ASN A 340 10.28 19.65 24.30
N ASP A 341 10.78 20.19 23.21
CA ASP A 341 10.22 21.31 22.47
C ASP A 341 9.14 20.87 21.47
N LEU A 342 8.21 20.03 21.91
CA LEU A 342 7.00 19.67 21.16
C LEU A 342 6.10 20.88 20.84
N GLN A 343 6.32 22.03 21.44
CA GLN A 343 5.51 23.23 21.22
C GLN A 343 5.87 23.97 19.92
N ASN A 344 7.06 23.79 19.35
CA ASN A 344 7.50 24.49 18.14
C ASN A 344 7.53 23.63 16.85
N LEU A 345 7.27 22.33 16.96
CA LEU A 345 7.20 21.45 15.81
C LEU A 345 5.75 21.09 15.53
N ASN A 346 5.18 21.65 14.47
CA ASN A 346 3.87 21.29 13.92
C ASN A 346 3.87 19.82 13.41
N LEU A 347 4.01 18.85 14.34
CA LEU A 347 4.09 17.42 14.08
C LEU A 347 2.76 16.79 13.63
N ARG A 348 1.66 17.57 13.57
CA ARG A 348 0.34 17.07 13.14
C ARG A 348 0.24 16.66 11.66
N GLN A 349 1.25 16.96 10.84
CA GLN A 349 1.25 16.64 9.40
C GLN A 349 2.27 15.60 8.96
N VAL A 350 2.94 14.91 9.88
CA VAL A 350 3.80 13.75 9.56
C VAL A 350 3.10 12.46 9.96
N THR A 351 1.87 12.29 9.53
CA THR A 351 1.18 10.99 9.64
C THR A 351 1.79 10.00 8.65
N ILE A 352 2.20 8.89 9.17
CA ILE A 352 2.86 7.67 8.68
C ILE A 352 2.31 7.15 7.35
#